data_a02ffefaedc2fa142cd8d284ea34d3e0
#
_entry.id   a02ffefaedc2fa142cd8d284ea34d3e0
#
_cell.length_a   1.000
_cell.length_b   1.000
_cell.length_c   1.000
_cell.angle_alpha   90.00
_cell.angle_beta   90.00
_cell.angle_gamma   90.00
#
_symmetry.space_group_name_H-M   'P 1'
#
loop_
_entity.id
_entity.type
_entity.pdbx_description
1 polymer ?
#
loop_
_entity_poly.entity_id
_entity_poly.type
_entity_poly.pdbx_seq_one_letter_code
_entity_poly.pdbx_strand_id
1 'polypeptide(L)'
;MKKSKVADLIVQHVQKQLFMALSDAIYAASKRSYDYAQKKKLDHRATALGYDRHLNLNETIYEVFEANGCNPGKLRGNRIVEGHSGIFTIVRESYNDNQWKRLFRSKRKQELIAENVSVEKVVQPDLFSDGSDVPKATLFVVCRFSGSLQNHPEAPMTVQL
;
A
#
# COMPACT_ATOMS: atom_id res chain seq x y z
N MET A 1 -1.81 27.39 9.42
CA MET A 1 -2.04 26.39 8.35
C MET A 1 -3.41 25.77 8.54
N LYS A 2 -4.31 25.85 7.56
CA LYS A 2 -5.57 25.09 7.60
C LYS A 2 -5.20 23.60 7.50
N LYS A 3 -5.48 22.81 8.53
CA LYS A 3 -5.36 21.35 8.47
C LYS A 3 -6.23 20.85 7.31
N SER A 4 -5.70 19.90 6.55
CA SER A 4 -6.48 19.25 5.49
C SER A 4 -7.57 18.41 6.15
N LYS A 5 -8.82 18.61 5.77
CA LYS A 5 -9.95 17.77 6.25
C LYS A 5 -9.69 16.27 5.99
N VAL A 6 -8.95 15.93 4.94
CA VAL A 6 -8.53 14.55 4.64
C VAL A 6 -7.60 14.01 5.72
N ALA A 7 -6.63 14.81 6.19
CA ALA A 7 -5.73 14.39 7.26
C ALA A 7 -6.50 14.13 8.57
N ASP A 8 -7.50 14.95 8.88
CA ASP A 8 -8.33 14.74 10.07
C ASP A 8 -9.15 13.44 9.96
N LEU A 9 -9.69 13.11 8.78
CA LEU A 9 -10.37 11.83 8.52
C LEU A 9 -9.40 10.63 8.68
N ILE A 10 -8.19 10.74 8.17
CA ILE A 10 -7.19 9.67 8.32
C ILE A 10 -6.91 9.43 9.81
N VAL A 11 -6.62 10.49 10.57
CA VAL A 11 -6.33 10.40 12.01
C VAL A 11 -7.51 9.83 12.80
N GLN A 12 -8.73 10.11 12.38
CA GLN A 12 -9.95 9.60 13.02
C GLN A 12 -10.16 8.10 12.82
N HIS A 13 -9.81 7.58 11.64
CA HIS A 13 -10.15 6.21 11.24
C HIS A 13 -8.96 5.25 11.21
N VAL A 14 -7.73 5.75 11.19
CA VAL A 14 -6.53 4.93 11.06
C VAL A 14 -5.55 5.23 12.18
N GLN A 15 -5.24 4.22 12.98
CA GLN A 15 -4.31 4.36 14.10
C GLN A 15 -2.87 4.59 13.61
N LYS A 16 -2.17 5.51 14.25
CA LYS A 16 -0.74 5.79 13.96
C LYS A 16 0.13 4.53 14.04
N GLN A 17 -0.15 3.65 15.02
CA GLN A 17 0.58 2.40 15.19
C GLN A 17 0.50 1.48 13.97
N LEU A 18 -0.65 1.45 13.28
CA LEU A 18 -0.79 0.68 12.04
C LEU A 18 0.20 1.15 10.97
N PHE A 19 0.35 2.45 10.79
CA PHE A 19 1.30 2.99 9.80
C PHE A 19 2.75 2.70 10.16
N MET A 20 3.10 2.81 11.43
CA MET A 20 4.45 2.46 11.90
C MET A 20 4.72 0.97 11.71
N ALA A 21 3.78 0.10 12.08
CA ALA A 21 3.90 -1.34 11.90
C ALA A 21 4.00 -1.72 10.42
N LEU A 22 3.22 -1.10 9.53
CA LEU A 22 3.31 -1.32 8.08
C LEU A 22 4.69 -0.90 7.53
N SER A 23 5.20 0.25 7.95
CA SER A 23 6.53 0.72 7.54
C SER A 23 7.61 -0.27 7.94
N ASP A 24 7.67 -0.64 9.21
CA ASP A 24 8.66 -1.57 9.75
C ASP A 24 8.57 -2.95 9.06
N ALA A 25 7.36 -3.45 8.88
CA ALA A 25 7.07 -4.71 8.21
C ALA A 25 7.54 -4.72 6.75
N ILE A 26 7.33 -3.62 6.02
CA ILE A 26 7.75 -3.47 4.62
C ILE A 26 9.28 -3.50 4.52
N TYR A 27 9.97 -2.77 5.39
CA TYR A 27 11.44 -2.79 5.42
C TYR A 27 11.98 -4.18 5.77
N ALA A 28 11.44 -4.84 6.80
CA ALA A 28 11.86 -6.17 7.21
C ALA A 28 11.61 -7.23 6.12
N ALA A 29 10.43 -7.22 5.49
CA ALA A 29 10.10 -8.14 4.39
C ALA A 29 10.99 -7.91 3.17
N SER A 30 11.26 -6.66 2.82
CA SER A 30 12.14 -6.31 1.70
C SER A 30 13.56 -6.81 1.94
N LYS A 31 14.08 -6.64 3.15
CA LYS A 31 15.41 -7.15 3.53
C LYS A 31 15.48 -8.67 3.45
N ARG A 32 14.52 -9.40 4.00
CA ARG A 32 14.48 -10.88 3.92
C ARG A 32 14.52 -11.35 2.46
N SER A 33 13.72 -10.73 1.59
CA SER A 33 13.70 -11.08 0.17
C SER A 33 15.01 -10.78 -0.53
N TYR A 34 15.66 -9.67 -0.17
CA TYR A 34 16.98 -9.34 -0.69
C TYR A 34 18.02 -10.39 -0.28
N ASP A 35 18.11 -10.71 1.00
CA ASP A 35 19.05 -11.69 1.54
C ASP A 35 18.84 -13.08 0.93
N TYR A 36 17.59 -13.47 0.67
CA TYR A 36 17.27 -14.71 -0.05
C TYR A 36 17.74 -14.67 -1.51
N ALA A 37 17.48 -13.58 -2.21
CA ALA A 37 17.87 -13.44 -3.61
C ALA A 37 19.40 -13.45 -3.79
N GLN A 38 20.17 -12.91 -2.83
CA GLN A 38 21.65 -12.93 -2.89
C GLN A 38 22.24 -14.34 -2.87
N LYS A 39 21.51 -15.35 -2.36
CA LYS A 39 21.91 -16.75 -2.37
C LYS A 39 21.74 -17.42 -3.74
N LYS A 40 21.07 -16.76 -4.68
CA LYS A 40 20.85 -17.27 -6.04
C LYS A 40 22.04 -16.92 -6.96
N LYS A 41 22.17 -17.66 -8.07
CA LYS A 41 23.10 -17.31 -9.14
C LYS A 41 22.78 -15.90 -9.68
N LEU A 42 23.80 -15.17 -10.12
CA LEU A 42 23.70 -13.75 -10.48
C LEU A 42 22.52 -13.46 -11.42
N ASP A 43 22.38 -14.26 -12.48
CA ASP A 43 21.33 -14.07 -13.51
C ASP A 43 19.89 -14.30 -12.99
N HIS A 44 19.75 -15.00 -11.86
CA HIS A 44 18.46 -15.28 -11.25
C HIS A 44 18.09 -14.32 -10.10
N ARG A 45 19.03 -13.51 -9.61
CA ARG A 45 18.81 -12.65 -8.44
C ARG A 45 17.68 -11.67 -8.61
N ALA A 46 17.62 -10.99 -9.76
CA ALA A 46 16.57 -10.00 -10.04
C ALA A 46 15.17 -10.63 -10.05
N THR A 47 15.02 -11.76 -10.73
CA THR A 47 13.74 -12.48 -10.82
C THR A 47 13.33 -13.02 -9.47
N ALA A 48 14.26 -13.66 -8.74
CA ALA A 48 14.00 -14.18 -7.39
C ALA A 48 13.60 -13.06 -6.43
N LEU A 49 14.31 -11.91 -6.45
CA LEU A 49 14.00 -10.76 -5.61
C LEU A 49 12.60 -10.21 -5.89
N GLY A 50 12.23 -10.03 -7.15
CA GLY A 50 10.91 -9.50 -7.52
C GLY A 50 9.78 -10.39 -7.05
N TYR A 51 9.90 -11.68 -7.30
CA TYR A 51 8.87 -12.66 -6.94
C TYR A 51 8.76 -12.84 -5.41
N ASP A 52 9.88 -13.10 -4.76
CA ASP A 52 9.94 -13.35 -3.32
C ASP A 52 9.51 -12.12 -2.51
N ARG A 53 9.95 -10.92 -2.95
CA ARG A 53 9.52 -9.66 -2.32
C ARG A 53 8.00 -9.46 -2.40
N HIS A 54 7.39 -9.80 -3.54
CA HIS A 54 5.94 -9.69 -3.68
C HIS A 54 5.21 -10.58 -2.66
N LEU A 55 5.61 -11.84 -2.51
CA LEU A 55 5.01 -12.77 -1.56
C LEU A 55 5.27 -12.35 -0.11
N ASN A 56 6.52 -12.10 0.25
CA ASN A 56 6.88 -11.70 1.61
C ASN A 56 6.19 -10.41 2.05
N LEU A 57 6.05 -9.43 1.17
CA LEU A 57 5.32 -8.20 1.47
C LEU A 57 3.83 -8.48 1.70
N ASN A 58 3.22 -9.36 0.89
CA ASN A 58 1.81 -9.70 1.07
C ASN A 58 1.58 -10.41 2.42
N GLU A 59 2.39 -11.41 2.73
CA GLU A 59 2.29 -12.17 3.98
C GLU A 59 2.49 -11.26 5.19
N THR A 60 3.55 -10.48 5.19
CA THR A 60 3.87 -9.61 6.33
C THR A 60 2.83 -8.50 6.52
N ILE A 61 2.31 -7.92 5.43
CA ILE A 61 1.25 -6.91 5.52
C ILE A 61 -0.06 -7.54 5.99
N TYR A 62 -0.37 -8.77 5.55
CA TYR A 62 -1.51 -9.53 6.06
C TYR A 62 -1.43 -9.67 7.59
N GLU A 63 -0.29 -10.10 8.13
CA GLU A 63 -0.06 -10.24 9.57
C GLU A 63 -0.23 -8.92 10.31
N VAL A 64 0.29 -7.82 9.76
CA VAL A 64 0.12 -6.48 10.34
C VAL A 64 -1.35 -6.06 10.35
N PHE A 65 -2.08 -6.28 9.27
CA PHE A 65 -3.51 -5.97 9.23
C PHE A 65 -4.31 -6.80 10.23
N GLU A 66 -4.02 -8.10 10.32
CA GLU A 66 -4.68 -8.99 11.27
C GLU A 66 -4.41 -8.54 12.72
N ALA A 67 -3.15 -8.26 13.06
CA ALA A 67 -2.75 -7.81 14.39
C ALA A 67 -3.36 -6.45 14.80
N ASN A 68 -3.71 -5.61 13.82
CA ASN A 68 -4.32 -4.29 14.05
C ASN A 68 -5.83 -4.24 13.77
N GLY A 69 -6.49 -5.38 13.62
CA GLY A 69 -7.94 -5.47 13.44
C GLY A 69 -8.46 -4.92 12.10
N CYS A 70 -7.62 -4.90 11.07
CA CYS A 70 -7.97 -4.36 9.76
C CYS A 70 -8.65 -5.37 8.82
N ASN A 71 -9.04 -6.54 9.29
CA ASN A 71 -9.79 -7.57 8.54
C ASN A 71 -9.23 -7.83 7.13
N PRO A 72 -7.99 -8.33 6.99
CA PRO A 72 -7.38 -8.53 5.70
C PRO A 72 -8.12 -9.57 4.86
N GLY A 73 -8.18 -9.31 3.56
CA GLY A 73 -8.65 -10.31 2.59
C GLY A 73 -7.72 -11.52 2.54
N LYS A 74 -8.24 -12.68 2.13
CA LYS A 74 -7.46 -13.93 2.06
C LYS A 74 -6.27 -13.78 1.10
N LEU A 75 -5.11 -14.29 1.51
CA LEU A 75 -3.94 -14.43 0.63
C LEU A 75 -4.28 -15.37 -0.54
N ARG A 76 -4.14 -14.89 -1.77
CA ARG A 76 -4.44 -15.65 -2.98
C ARG A 76 -3.47 -15.30 -4.11
N GLY A 77 -2.60 -16.24 -4.46
CA GLY A 77 -1.71 -16.13 -5.61
C GLY A 77 -0.98 -14.78 -5.66
N ASN A 78 -1.09 -14.07 -6.76
CA ASN A 78 -0.43 -12.78 -6.97
C ASN A 78 -1.28 -11.55 -6.57
N ARG A 79 -2.41 -11.73 -5.89
CA ARG A 79 -3.25 -10.61 -5.47
C ARG A 79 -2.60 -9.87 -4.31
N ILE A 80 -2.69 -8.56 -4.36
CA ILE A 80 -2.27 -7.68 -3.28
C ILE A 80 -3.27 -7.78 -2.14
N VAL A 81 -2.78 -7.78 -0.90
CA VAL A 81 -3.60 -7.79 0.30
C VAL A 81 -4.21 -6.43 0.52
N GLU A 82 -5.51 -6.41 0.78
CA GLU A 82 -6.28 -5.23 1.16
C GLU A 82 -6.67 -5.36 2.64
N GLY A 83 -6.49 -4.31 3.42
CA GLY A 83 -6.96 -4.21 4.80
C GLY A 83 -7.99 -3.09 4.94
N HIS A 84 -8.84 -3.16 5.97
CA HIS A 84 -9.88 -2.16 6.19
C HIS A 84 -9.76 -1.54 7.58
N SER A 85 -9.80 -0.20 7.65
CA SER A 85 -9.79 0.55 8.90
C SER A 85 -10.77 1.73 8.80
N GLY A 86 -11.88 1.67 9.54
CA GLY A 86 -12.96 2.63 9.44
C GLY A 86 -13.50 2.75 8.02
N ILE A 87 -13.44 3.94 7.45
CA ILE A 87 -13.89 4.21 6.07
C ILE A 87 -12.83 3.87 5.01
N PHE A 88 -11.61 3.50 5.42
CA PHE A 88 -10.51 3.32 4.51
C PHE A 88 -10.23 1.85 4.16
N THR A 89 -10.08 1.58 2.87
CA THR A 89 -9.38 0.42 2.34
C THR A 89 -7.91 0.78 2.20
N ILE A 90 -7.01 -0.01 2.81
CA ILE A 90 -5.57 0.24 2.80
C ILE A 90 -4.92 -0.81 1.92
N VAL A 91 -4.15 -0.34 0.93
CA VAL A 91 -3.55 -1.19 -0.10
C VAL A 91 -2.09 -0.82 -0.30
N ARG A 92 -1.22 -1.82 -0.38
CA ARG A 92 0.17 -1.60 -0.74
C ARG A 92 0.34 -1.40 -2.25
N GLU A 93 1.17 -0.45 -2.62
CA GLU A 93 1.64 -0.29 -3.99
C GLU A 93 3.17 -0.18 -4.03
N SER A 94 3.79 -0.85 -4.97
CA SER A 94 5.24 -0.81 -5.16
C SER A 94 5.58 -0.36 -6.57
N TYR A 95 6.53 0.54 -6.69
CA TYR A 95 6.98 1.01 -8.00
C TYR A 95 8.48 1.32 -8.01
N ASN A 96 9.05 1.27 -9.19
CA ASN A 96 10.39 1.77 -9.48
C ASN A 96 10.30 3.18 -10.08
N ASP A 97 11.34 3.98 -9.92
CA ASP A 97 11.36 5.42 -10.26
C ASP A 97 10.76 5.77 -11.63
N ASN A 98 10.91 4.92 -12.63
CA ASN A 98 10.44 5.18 -13.99
C ASN A 98 9.03 4.61 -14.28
N GLN A 99 8.33 4.06 -13.29
CA GLN A 99 7.09 3.31 -13.49
C GLN A 99 5.85 3.94 -12.87
N TRP A 100 5.95 5.16 -12.34
CA TRP A 100 4.83 5.84 -11.68
C TRP A 100 3.53 5.80 -12.50
N LYS A 101 3.59 6.08 -13.80
CA LYS A 101 2.43 6.07 -14.69
C LYS A 101 1.78 4.68 -14.87
N ARG A 102 2.46 3.60 -14.47
CA ARG A 102 1.92 2.23 -14.55
C ARG A 102 1.11 1.82 -13.33
N LEU A 103 1.23 2.54 -12.20
CA LEU A 103 0.55 2.23 -10.95
C LEU A 103 -0.96 2.10 -11.11
N PHE A 104 -1.56 2.95 -11.91
CA PHE A 104 -3.01 3.11 -12.02
C PHE A 104 -3.62 2.42 -13.25
N ARG A 105 -2.89 1.51 -13.90
CA ARG A 105 -3.39 0.83 -15.13
C ARG A 105 -4.30 -0.34 -14.86
N SER A 106 -4.20 -0.99 -13.70
CA SER A 106 -5.04 -2.16 -13.41
C SER A 106 -6.48 -1.73 -13.12
N LYS A 107 -7.45 -2.50 -13.62
CA LYS A 107 -8.88 -2.26 -13.39
C LYS A 107 -9.20 -2.16 -11.90
N ARG A 108 -8.66 -3.10 -11.09
CA ARG A 108 -8.87 -3.09 -9.63
C ARG A 108 -8.41 -1.80 -8.97
N LYS A 109 -7.24 -1.27 -9.37
CA LYS A 109 -6.72 -0.01 -8.81
C LYS A 109 -7.58 1.18 -9.23
N GLN A 110 -8.09 1.19 -10.46
CA GLN A 110 -9.00 2.24 -10.91
C GLN A 110 -10.32 2.22 -10.12
N GLU A 111 -10.84 1.04 -9.82
CA GLU A 111 -12.01 0.88 -8.94
C GLU A 111 -11.75 1.44 -7.54
N LEU A 112 -10.60 1.09 -6.93
CA LEU A 112 -10.19 1.57 -5.62
C LEU A 112 -10.00 3.11 -5.59
N ILE A 113 -9.43 3.68 -6.63
CA ILE A 113 -9.28 5.14 -6.75
C ILE A 113 -10.65 5.82 -6.89
N ALA A 114 -11.56 5.21 -7.62
CA ALA A 114 -12.91 5.75 -7.80
C ALA A 114 -13.69 5.85 -6.48
N GLU A 115 -13.39 5.01 -5.50
CA GLU A 115 -13.97 5.10 -4.15
C GLU A 115 -13.66 6.45 -3.47
N ASN A 116 -12.51 7.07 -3.77
CA ASN A 116 -12.10 8.34 -3.18
C ASN A 116 -12.99 9.53 -3.54
N VAL A 117 -13.77 9.43 -4.61
CA VAL A 117 -14.75 10.46 -4.99
C VAL A 117 -15.79 10.66 -3.89
N SER A 118 -16.14 9.62 -3.15
CA SER A 118 -17.10 9.73 -2.04
C SER A 118 -16.55 10.57 -0.89
N VAL A 119 -15.25 10.53 -0.63
CA VAL A 119 -14.58 11.36 0.39
C VAL A 119 -14.46 12.80 -0.06
N GLU A 120 -14.25 13.05 -1.34
CA GLU A 120 -14.24 14.43 -1.87
C GLU A 120 -15.55 15.14 -1.59
N LYS A 121 -16.69 14.46 -1.74
CA LYS A 121 -18.01 15.01 -1.41
C LYS A 121 -18.16 15.35 0.10
N VAL A 122 -17.55 14.56 0.99
CA VAL A 122 -17.56 14.85 2.44
C VAL A 122 -16.65 16.02 2.80
N VAL A 123 -15.50 16.09 2.14
CA VAL A 123 -14.49 17.15 2.37
C VAL A 123 -14.92 18.48 1.75
N GLN A 124 -15.59 18.43 0.61
CA GLN A 124 -16.16 19.57 -0.11
C GLN A 124 -17.63 19.27 -0.42
N PRO A 125 -18.52 19.40 0.57
CA PRO A 125 -19.93 19.10 0.35
C PRO A 125 -20.49 20.03 -0.73
N ASP A 126 -21.02 19.44 -1.78
CA ASP A 126 -21.80 20.14 -2.77
C ASP A 126 -23.16 20.50 -2.17
N LEU A 127 -23.73 21.62 -2.58
CA LEU A 127 -25.05 22.11 -2.10
C LEU A 127 -26.20 21.12 -2.37
N PHE A 128 -25.96 20.12 -3.21
CA PHE A 128 -26.92 19.09 -3.62
C PHE A 128 -26.63 17.69 -3.11
N SER A 129 -25.60 17.51 -2.24
CA SER A 129 -25.32 16.20 -1.64
C SER A 129 -26.33 15.91 -0.53
N ASP A 130 -27.09 14.85 -0.66
CA ASP A 130 -28.10 14.42 0.31
C ASP A 130 -27.54 13.71 1.57
N GLY A 131 -26.21 13.59 1.68
CA GLY A 131 -25.53 13.10 2.88
C GLY A 131 -25.77 11.62 3.21
N SER A 132 -26.40 10.86 2.32
CA SER A 132 -26.82 9.47 2.59
C SER A 132 -25.73 8.42 2.36
N ASP A 133 -24.67 8.74 1.62
CA ASP A 133 -23.60 7.79 1.33
C ASP A 133 -22.55 7.75 2.45
N VAL A 134 -22.33 6.56 3.01
CA VAL A 134 -21.19 6.33 3.90
C VAL A 134 -19.91 6.50 3.08
N PRO A 135 -19.05 7.46 3.42
CA PRO A 135 -17.84 7.70 2.65
C PRO A 135 -16.93 6.47 2.69
N LYS A 136 -16.40 6.10 1.53
CA LYS A 136 -15.38 5.08 1.39
C LYS A 136 -14.17 5.67 0.68
N ALA A 137 -12.98 5.34 1.13
CA ALA A 137 -11.75 5.79 0.49
C ALA A 137 -10.68 4.71 0.49
N THR A 138 -9.75 4.84 -0.42
CA THR A 138 -8.57 3.98 -0.48
C THR A 138 -7.32 4.78 -0.15
N LEU A 139 -6.53 4.25 0.78
CA LEU A 139 -5.18 4.72 1.08
C LEU A 139 -4.16 3.78 0.45
N PHE A 140 -3.24 4.33 -0.32
CA PHE A 140 -2.15 3.58 -0.89
C PHE A 140 -0.89 3.74 -0.04
N VAL A 141 -0.41 2.64 0.55
CA VAL A 141 0.94 2.57 1.13
C VAL A 141 1.92 2.38 -0.01
N VAL A 142 2.60 3.44 -0.38
CA VAL A 142 3.45 3.47 -1.57
C VAL A 142 4.90 3.14 -1.19
N CYS A 143 5.43 2.08 -1.77
CA CYS A 143 6.81 1.64 -1.62
C CYS A 143 7.60 2.00 -2.89
N ARG A 144 8.48 2.97 -2.79
CA ARG A 144 9.34 3.40 -3.90
C ARG A 144 10.68 2.69 -3.84
N PHE A 145 11.04 1.99 -4.90
CA PHE A 145 12.34 1.34 -5.05
C PHE A 145 13.19 2.04 -6.12
N SER A 146 14.51 1.97 -5.98
CA SER A 146 15.43 2.44 -7.02
C SER A 146 15.21 1.67 -8.32
N GLY A 147 15.25 2.38 -9.47
CA GLY A 147 15.06 1.79 -10.79
C GLY A 147 16.26 1.02 -11.35
N SER A 148 17.40 1.03 -10.66
CA SER A 148 18.62 0.38 -11.14
C SER A 148 18.53 -1.14 -10.95
N LEU A 149 18.52 -1.88 -12.05
CA LEU A 149 18.62 -3.34 -12.04
C LEU A 149 19.99 -3.83 -11.54
N GLN A 150 21.02 -3.01 -11.63
CA GLN A 150 22.39 -3.37 -11.19
C GLN A 150 22.54 -3.23 -9.68
N ASN A 151 21.82 -2.29 -9.08
CA ASN A 151 21.79 -2.06 -7.65
C ASN A 151 20.40 -2.39 -7.11
N HIS A 152 20.09 -3.69 -7.00
CA HIS A 152 18.82 -4.11 -6.39
C HIS A 152 18.76 -3.62 -4.95
N PRO A 153 17.83 -2.73 -4.60
CA PRO A 153 17.79 -2.18 -3.26
C PRO A 153 17.36 -3.25 -2.25
N GLU A 154 18.07 -3.28 -1.15
CA GLU A 154 17.74 -4.11 0.00
C GLU A 154 16.36 -3.73 0.57
N ALA A 155 16.08 -2.44 0.58
CA ALA A 155 14.85 -1.87 1.11
C ALA A 155 14.25 -0.82 0.15
N PRO A 156 12.98 -0.44 0.31
CA PRO A 156 12.44 0.70 -0.41
C PRO A 156 13.17 1.99 0.00
N MET A 157 13.31 2.92 -0.94
CA MET A 157 13.85 4.25 -0.66
C MET A 157 12.93 5.06 0.25
N THR A 158 11.62 4.91 0.06
CA THR A 158 10.59 5.55 0.87
C THR A 158 9.35 4.68 0.96
N VAL A 159 8.67 4.77 2.10
CA VAL A 159 7.31 4.29 2.31
C VAL A 159 6.46 5.50 2.62
N GLN A 160 5.41 5.75 1.83
CA GLN A 160 4.52 6.92 1.94
C GLN A 160 3.06 6.49 1.94
N LEU A 161 2.22 7.34 2.51
CA LEU A 161 0.76 7.27 2.47
C LEU A 161 0.21 8.39 1.61
#